data_da247dd387969444535210c052696ea6
#
_entry.id   da247dd387969444535210c052696ea6
#
_cell.length_a   1.000
_cell.length_b   1.000
_cell.length_c   1.000
_cell.angle_alpha   90.00
_cell.angle_beta   90.00
_cell.angle_gamma   90.00
#
_symmetry.space_group_name_H-M   'P 1'
#
loop_
_entity.id
_entity.type
_entity.pdbx_description
1 polymer ?
#
loop_
_entity_poly.entity_id
_entity_poly.type
_entity_poly.pdbx_seq_one_letter_code
_entity_poly.pdbx_strand_id
1 'polypeptide(L)'
;ESTRPGAEPVPEDIELQRIIPILSEIRAKWQDIIISVDTRKSRVADAAINLGANIINDISALRFDPEMADVLSAHPQVKVILMHMQGEPQNMQVNPHYDDLFGEINAFFEERITYAEKKGISYDHIYLDPGIGFGKTAEHNFQLLAHLEEFHRHQLPLVVGVSRKRFIAYLDNSSVEERWGGTLAAGLVAALKGVDILRVHNVQAHHQFFQVLKAINEVSEWKS
;
A
#
# COMPACT_ATOMS: atom_id res chain seq x y z
N GLU A 1 10.92 1.97 -8.61
CA GLU A 1 10.35 2.09 -9.97
C GLU A 1 8.90 2.54 -9.93
N SER A 2 8.34 2.96 -11.07
CA SER A 2 6.92 3.29 -11.15
C SER A 2 6.07 2.02 -11.19
N THR A 3 4.97 2.02 -10.45
CA THR A 3 3.98 0.92 -10.42
C THR A 3 2.67 1.30 -11.12
N ARG A 4 2.65 2.43 -11.85
CA ARG A 4 1.48 2.88 -12.62
C ARG A 4 1.20 1.91 -13.78
N PRO A 5 -0.06 1.80 -14.23
CA PRO A 5 -0.40 0.99 -15.40
C PRO A 5 0.47 1.35 -16.60
N GLY A 6 1.06 0.32 -17.24
CA GLY A 6 1.93 0.50 -18.41
C GLY A 6 3.35 0.98 -18.09
N ALA A 7 3.75 1.03 -16.82
CA ALA A 7 5.10 1.43 -16.46
C ALA A 7 6.14 0.38 -16.91
N GLU A 8 7.21 0.85 -17.51
CA GLU A 8 8.35 0.00 -17.87
C GLU A 8 9.19 -0.35 -16.64
N PRO A 9 9.72 -1.59 -16.56
CA PRO A 9 10.62 -1.97 -15.48
C PRO A 9 11.90 -1.12 -15.49
N VAL A 10 12.35 -0.74 -14.30
CA VAL A 10 13.61 -0.01 -14.12
C VAL A 10 14.71 -1.00 -13.77
N PRO A 11 15.89 -0.98 -14.43
CA PRO A 11 17.03 -1.78 -14.00
C PRO A 11 17.39 -1.50 -12.53
N GLU A 12 17.78 -2.55 -11.81
CA GLU A 12 18.06 -2.48 -10.37
C GLU A 12 19.10 -1.42 -10.00
N ASP A 13 20.21 -1.37 -10.74
CA ASP A 13 21.27 -0.38 -10.47
C ASP A 13 20.77 1.07 -10.67
N ILE A 14 19.86 1.29 -11.60
CA ILE A 14 19.24 2.62 -11.80
C ILE A 14 18.30 2.94 -10.63
N GLU A 15 17.55 1.96 -10.13
CA GLU A 15 16.70 2.16 -8.96
C GLU A 15 17.53 2.50 -7.72
N LEU A 16 18.61 1.77 -7.47
CA LEU A 16 19.59 2.07 -6.40
C LEU A 16 20.16 3.48 -6.51
N GLN A 17 20.61 3.87 -7.71
CA GLN A 17 21.12 5.24 -7.94
C GLN A 17 20.11 6.33 -7.62
N ARG A 18 18.80 6.07 -7.79
CA ARG A 18 17.74 7.02 -7.51
C ARG A 18 17.40 7.10 -6.03
N ILE A 19 17.35 5.97 -5.32
CA ILE A 19 16.84 5.95 -3.94
C ILE A 19 17.92 6.21 -2.90
N ILE A 20 19.14 5.72 -3.08
CA ILE A 20 20.20 5.82 -2.08
C ILE A 20 20.49 7.26 -1.67
N PRO A 21 20.71 8.23 -2.58
CA PRO A 21 20.98 9.62 -2.19
C PRO A 21 19.82 10.23 -1.40
N ILE A 22 18.57 9.94 -1.82
CA ILE A 22 17.36 10.48 -1.18
C ILE A 22 17.22 9.92 0.24
N LEU A 23 17.37 8.61 0.42
CA LEU A 23 17.27 7.97 1.74
C LEU A 23 18.36 8.48 2.69
N SER A 24 19.59 8.61 2.20
CA SER A 24 20.71 9.14 2.99
C SER A 24 20.44 10.57 3.46
N GLU A 25 19.91 11.43 2.58
CA GLU A 25 19.59 12.82 2.92
C GLU A 25 18.41 12.89 3.90
N ILE A 26 17.35 12.11 3.69
CA ILE A 26 16.20 12.05 4.60
C ILE A 26 16.67 11.61 5.99
N ARG A 27 17.43 10.53 6.10
CA ARG A 27 17.88 10.00 7.37
C ARG A 27 18.86 10.94 8.10
N ALA A 28 19.72 11.62 7.36
CA ALA A 28 20.60 12.64 7.93
C ALA A 28 19.82 13.83 8.54
N LYS A 29 18.69 14.19 7.92
CA LYS A 29 17.88 15.34 8.35
C LYS A 29 16.83 14.97 9.41
N TRP A 30 16.28 13.76 9.35
CA TRP A 30 15.23 13.27 10.26
C TRP A 30 15.56 11.85 10.74
N GLN A 31 16.16 11.76 11.92
CA GLN A 31 16.66 10.50 12.46
C GLN A 31 15.54 9.51 12.80
N ASP A 32 14.38 9.99 13.27
CA ASP A 32 13.30 9.15 13.81
C ASP A 32 12.09 8.98 12.87
N ILE A 33 12.11 9.59 11.67
CA ILE A 33 10.98 9.46 10.76
C ILE A 33 10.87 8.02 10.23
N ILE A 34 9.65 7.50 10.18
CA ILE A 34 9.39 6.19 9.58
C ILE A 34 9.47 6.32 8.06
N ILE A 35 10.30 5.51 7.44
CA ILE A 35 10.51 5.46 6.00
C ILE A 35 9.96 4.16 5.45
N SER A 36 9.02 4.26 4.51
CA SER A 36 8.55 3.14 3.68
C SER A 36 9.13 3.26 2.27
N VAL A 37 9.71 2.17 1.77
CA VAL A 37 10.30 2.12 0.43
C VAL A 37 9.51 1.15 -0.45
N ASP A 38 9.06 1.66 -1.60
CA ASP A 38 8.37 0.86 -2.61
C ASP A 38 9.41 0.17 -3.50
N THR A 39 9.56 -1.12 -3.35
CA THR A 39 10.38 -1.94 -4.25
C THR A 39 9.97 -3.40 -4.19
N ARG A 40 10.18 -4.12 -5.28
CA ARG A 40 10.02 -5.58 -5.38
C ARG A 40 11.35 -6.31 -5.64
N LYS A 41 12.47 -5.57 -5.52
CA LYS A 41 13.84 -6.08 -5.74
C LYS A 41 14.57 -6.20 -4.40
N SER A 42 15.07 -7.38 -4.10
CA SER A 42 15.73 -7.72 -2.84
C SER A 42 16.94 -6.84 -2.54
N ARG A 43 17.81 -6.62 -3.53
CA ARG A 43 19.01 -5.81 -3.39
C ARG A 43 18.71 -4.33 -3.13
N VAL A 44 17.60 -3.82 -3.73
CA VAL A 44 17.11 -2.46 -3.46
C VAL A 44 16.56 -2.36 -2.05
N ALA A 45 15.81 -3.37 -1.61
CA ALA A 45 15.28 -3.47 -0.25
C ALA A 45 16.41 -3.52 0.79
N ASP A 46 17.41 -4.38 0.59
CA ASP A 46 18.57 -4.49 1.49
C ASP A 46 19.31 -3.15 1.62
N ALA A 47 19.62 -2.49 0.50
CA ALA A 47 20.25 -1.18 0.51
C ALA A 47 19.40 -0.12 1.24
N ALA A 48 18.08 -0.13 1.04
CA ALA A 48 17.17 0.79 1.71
C ALA A 48 17.11 0.54 3.22
N ILE A 49 17.06 -0.72 3.65
CA ILE A 49 17.04 -1.13 5.06
C ILE A 49 18.36 -0.69 5.75
N ASN A 50 19.50 -0.92 5.13
CA ASN A 50 20.79 -0.51 5.65
C ASN A 50 20.93 1.02 5.75
N LEU A 51 20.13 1.79 5.01
CA LEU A 51 19.98 3.24 5.13
C LEU A 51 18.85 3.68 6.07
N GLY A 52 18.25 2.74 6.79
CA GLY A 52 17.27 3.00 7.82
C GLY A 52 15.81 3.00 7.36
N ALA A 53 15.47 2.36 6.24
CA ALA A 53 14.07 2.09 5.91
C ALA A 53 13.45 1.17 6.97
N ASN A 54 12.22 1.48 7.37
CA ASN A 54 11.48 0.76 8.40
C ASN A 54 10.44 -0.19 7.81
N ILE A 55 10.01 0.08 6.57
CA ILE A 55 8.96 -0.67 5.89
C ILE A 55 9.39 -0.88 4.44
N ILE A 56 9.25 -2.09 3.93
CA ILE A 56 9.33 -2.39 2.49
C ILE A 56 7.91 -2.63 1.98
N ASN A 57 7.50 -1.83 1.00
CA ASN A 57 6.23 -2.04 0.31
C ASN A 57 6.47 -2.82 -0.99
N ASP A 58 6.20 -4.12 -0.92
CA ASP A 58 6.33 -4.99 -2.08
C ASP A 58 4.98 -5.25 -2.74
N ILE A 59 4.74 -4.58 -3.86
CA ILE A 59 3.50 -4.74 -4.65
C ILE A 59 3.32 -6.13 -5.25
N SER A 60 4.37 -6.95 -5.22
CA SER A 60 4.33 -8.34 -5.68
C SER A 60 4.03 -9.34 -4.56
N ALA A 61 4.03 -8.89 -3.30
CA ALA A 61 3.88 -9.74 -2.13
C ALA A 61 4.87 -10.92 -2.13
N LEU A 62 6.15 -10.63 -2.29
CA LEU A 62 7.27 -11.60 -2.31
C LEU A 62 7.23 -12.60 -3.48
N ARG A 63 6.59 -12.22 -4.60
CA ARG A 63 6.51 -13.10 -5.77
C ARG A 63 7.51 -12.75 -6.88
N PHE A 64 7.96 -11.49 -6.94
CA PHE A 64 8.83 -11.02 -8.03
C PHE A 64 10.28 -11.48 -7.86
N ASP A 65 10.85 -11.26 -6.68
CA ASP A 65 12.24 -11.57 -6.37
C ASP A 65 12.29 -12.65 -5.27
N PRO A 66 12.79 -13.86 -5.57
CA PRO A 66 12.82 -14.97 -4.61
C PRO A 66 13.71 -14.69 -3.38
N GLU A 67 14.68 -13.75 -3.49
CA GLU A 67 15.58 -13.39 -2.39
C GLU A 67 14.97 -12.32 -1.45
N MET A 68 13.86 -11.68 -1.84
CA MET A 68 13.23 -10.63 -1.02
C MET A 68 12.86 -11.13 0.38
N ALA A 69 12.28 -12.32 0.48
CA ALA A 69 11.89 -12.89 1.77
C ALA A 69 13.11 -13.19 2.66
N ASP A 70 14.23 -13.63 2.07
CA ASP A 70 15.45 -13.93 2.81
C ASP A 70 16.11 -12.63 3.33
N VAL A 71 16.10 -11.55 2.53
CA VAL A 71 16.52 -10.21 2.99
C VAL A 71 15.66 -9.73 4.16
N LEU A 72 14.33 -9.81 4.06
CA LEU A 72 13.44 -9.35 5.13
C LEU A 72 13.57 -10.17 6.40
N SER A 73 13.75 -11.49 6.30
CA SER A 73 13.96 -12.36 7.46
C SER A 73 15.28 -12.09 8.19
N ALA A 74 16.31 -11.61 7.48
CA ALA A 74 17.58 -11.19 8.07
C ALA A 74 17.46 -9.84 8.83
N HIS A 75 16.37 -9.08 8.63
CA HIS A 75 16.11 -7.78 9.24
C HIS A 75 14.81 -7.76 10.05
N PRO A 76 14.74 -8.46 11.21
CA PRO A 76 13.51 -8.69 11.97
C PRO A 76 12.88 -7.40 12.56
N GLN A 77 13.52 -6.24 12.44
CA GLN A 77 12.97 -4.94 12.84
C GLN A 77 12.16 -4.27 11.72
N VAL A 78 12.25 -4.78 10.48
CA VAL A 78 11.61 -4.17 9.30
C VAL A 78 10.25 -4.82 9.05
N LYS A 79 9.27 -4.01 8.70
CA LYS A 79 7.94 -4.47 8.31
C LYS A 79 7.82 -4.60 6.81
N VAL A 80 6.92 -5.48 6.35
CA VAL A 80 6.62 -5.66 4.94
C VAL A 80 5.14 -5.43 4.68
N ILE A 81 4.84 -4.69 3.62
CA ILE A 81 3.48 -4.60 3.09
C ILE A 81 3.36 -5.60 1.95
N LEU A 82 2.46 -6.57 2.10
CA LEU A 82 2.08 -7.54 1.09
C LEU A 82 0.86 -7.00 0.34
N MET A 83 1.06 -6.56 -0.92
CA MET A 83 -0.03 -6.01 -1.71
C MET A 83 -0.60 -7.04 -2.68
N HIS A 84 -1.93 -7.11 -2.77
CA HIS A 84 -2.62 -7.90 -3.78
C HIS A 84 -2.67 -7.17 -5.12
N MET A 85 -2.20 -7.85 -6.16
CA MET A 85 -2.32 -7.42 -7.56
C MET A 85 -2.63 -8.62 -8.46
N GLN A 86 -3.61 -8.47 -9.34
CA GLN A 86 -3.83 -9.42 -10.44
C GLN A 86 -3.01 -8.96 -11.65
N GLY A 87 -2.21 -9.87 -12.23
CA GLY A 87 -1.27 -9.54 -13.32
C GLY A 87 -0.03 -8.78 -12.85
N GLU A 88 0.59 -8.04 -13.75
CA GLU A 88 1.76 -7.20 -13.53
C GLU A 88 1.44 -5.73 -13.85
N PRO A 89 2.20 -4.73 -13.36
CA PRO A 89 1.93 -3.32 -13.64
C PRO A 89 1.73 -3.00 -15.13
N GLN A 90 2.43 -3.71 -16.02
CA GLN A 90 2.32 -3.53 -17.47
C GLN A 90 0.96 -3.93 -18.04
N ASN A 91 0.34 -4.99 -17.51
CA ASN A 91 -0.86 -5.61 -18.08
C ASN A 91 -2.05 -5.72 -17.10
N MET A 92 -1.90 -5.35 -15.85
CA MET A 92 -2.91 -5.52 -14.79
C MET A 92 -4.27 -4.90 -15.09
N GLN A 93 -4.35 -3.94 -16.02
CA GLN A 93 -5.60 -3.29 -16.42
C GLN A 93 -6.24 -3.92 -17.68
N VAL A 94 -5.62 -4.98 -18.22
CA VAL A 94 -6.18 -5.69 -19.36
C VAL A 94 -7.19 -6.72 -18.86
N ASN A 95 -8.47 -6.35 -18.92
CA ASN A 95 -9.61 -7.21 -18.57
C ASN A 95 -9.50 -7.90 -17.19
N PRO A 96 -9.30 -7.16 -16.08
CA PRO A 96 -9.24 -7.76 -14.74
C PRO A 96 -10.60 -8.40 -14.40
N HIS A 97 -10.57 -9.66 -13.95
CA HIS A 97 -11.75 -10.45 -13.66
C HIS A 97 -11.59 -11.22 -12.35
N TYR A 98 -12.65 -11.29 -11.57
CA TYR A 98 -12.76 -12.07 -10.33
C TYR A 98 -14.10 -12.78 -10.34
N ASP A 99 -14.11 -14.07 -10.04
CA ASP A 99 -15.33 -14.83 -9.79
C ASP A 99 -15.87 -14.53 -8.37
N ASP A 100 -14.96 -14.44 -7.41
CA ASP A 100 -15.20 -14.02 -6.03
C ASP A 100 -14.09 -13.04 -5.57
N LEU A 101 -14.35 -11.74 -5.71
CA LEU A 101 -13.36 -10.70 -5.42
C LEU A 101 -12.75 -10.82 -4.02
N PHE A 102 -13.56 -11.02 -2.99
CA PHE A 102 -13.09 -11.08 -1.61
C PHE A 102 -12.48 -12.42 -1.27
N GLY A 103 -13.08 -13.51 -1.72
CA GLY A 103 -12.55 -14.85 -1.52
C GLY A 103 -11.18 -15.03 -2.15
N GLU A 104 -10.99 -14.57 -3.39
CA GLU A 104 -9.71 -14.66 -4.09
C GLU A 104 -8.62 -13.82 -3.44
N ILE A 105 -8.92 -12.59 -3.01
CA ILE A 105 -7.95 -11.73 -2.32
C ILE A 105 -7.60 -12.29 -0.93
N ASN A 106 -8.58 -12.80 -0.20
CA ASN A 106 -8.32 -13.42 1.10
C ASN A 106 -7.46 -14.69 0.96
N ALA A 107 -7.76 -15.56 -0.01
CA ALA A 107 -6.96 -16.74 -0.30
C ALA A 107 -5.51 -16.37 -0.68
N PHE A 108 -5.34 -15.31 -1.47
CA PHE A 108 -4.03 -14.77 -1.80
C PHE A 108 -3.28 -14.32 -0.53
N PHE A 109 -3.92 -13.58 0.37
CA PHE A 109 -3.28 -13.15 1.61
C PHE A 109 -2.90 -14.35 2.49
N GLU A 110 -3.77 -15.34 2.66
CA GLU A 110 -3.48 -16.56 3.41
C GLU A 110 -2.24 -17.28 2.88
N GLU A 111 -2.14 -17.41 1.55
CA GLU A 111 -0.97 -17.99 0.88
C GLU A 111 0.29 -17.17 1.14
N ARG A 112 0.23 -15.85 0.97
CA ARG A 112 1.40 -14.97 1.09
C ARG A 112 1.88 -14.82 2.53
N ILE A 113 0.97 -14.74 3.49
CA ILE A 113 1.28 -14.75 4.93
C ILE A 113 2.00 -16.06 5.29
N THR A 114 1.41 -17.20 4.90
CA THR A 114 2.00 -18.53 5.15
C THR A 114 3.39 -18.65 4.54
N TYR A 115 3.61 -18.11 3.33
CA TYR A 115 4.92 -18.09 2.69
C TYR A 115 5.92 -17.23 3.47
N ALA A 116 5.51 -16.01 3.88
CA ALA A 116 6.35 -15.09 4.63
C ALA A 116 6.80 -15.70 5.97
N GLU A 117 5.87 -16.31 6.72
CA GLU A 117 6.18 -16.99 7.99
C GLU A 117 7.14 -18.17 7.80
N LYS A 118 6.93 -18.99 6.76
CA LYS A 118 7.84 -20.11 6.42
C LYS A 118 9.25 -19.63 6.09
N LYS A 119 9.38 -18.41 5.59
CA LYS A 119 10.66 -17.75 5.31
C LYS A 119 11.26 -17.04 6.53
N GLY A 120 10.60 -17.07 7.68
CA GLY A 120 11.08 -16.49 8.93
C GLY A 120 10.70 -15.04 9.16
N ILE A 121 9.78 -14.48 8.36
CA ILE A 121 9.21 -13.15 8.62
C ILE A 121 8.13 -13.31 9.68
N SER A 122 8.23 -12.56 10.78
CA SER A 122 7.27 -12.62 11.87
C SER A 122 5.91 -12.07 11.46
N TYR A 123 4.82 -12.72 11.90
CA TYR A 123 3.44 -12.35 11.57
C TYR A 123 3.13 -10.88 11.90
N ASP A 124 3.57 -10.39 13.04
CA ASP A 124 3.37 -9.00 13.49
C ASP A 124 4.18 -7.95 12.70
N HIS A 125 5.03 -8.40 11.76
CA HIS A 125 5.75 -7.54 10.83
C HIS A 125 5.11 -7.47 9.45
N ILE A 126 3.98 -8.15 9.24
CA ILE A 126 3.26 -8.16 7.98
C ILE A 126 2.12 -7.14 8.01
N TYR A 127 2.00 -6.35 6.97
CA TYR A 127 0.90 -5.45 6.68
C TYR A 127 0.25 -5.88 5.36
N LEU A 128 -1.06 -5.69 5.21
CA LEU A 128 -1.79 -6.10 4.02
C LEU A 128 -2.30 -4.88 3.26
N ASP A 129 -2.17 -4.88 1.93
CA ASP A 129 -2.80 -3.88 1.04
C ASP A 129 -3.66 -4.60 0.00
N PRO A 130 -4.99 -4.44 -0.03
CA PRO A 130 -5.86 -5.08 -1.02
C PRO A 130 -5.65 -4.57 -2.44
N GLY A 131 -4.78 -3.59 -2.64
CA GLY A 131 -4.33 -3.14 -3.95
C GLY A 131 -5.41 -2.41 -4.75
N ILE A 132 -6.02 -1.37 -4.17
CA ILE A 132 -6.95 -0.49 -4.89
C ILE A 132 -6.29 0.02 -6.18
N GLY A 133 -6.91 -0.22 -7.34
CA GLY A 133 -6.40 0.20 -8.64
C GLY A 133 -5.36 -0.73 -9.28
N PHE A 134 -5.04 -1.86 -8.66
CA PHE A 134 -4.09 -2.84 -9.18
C PHE A 134 -4.81 -4.10 -9.66
N GLY A 135 -4.94 -4.29 -10.98
CA GLY A 135 -5.66 -5.41 -11.57
C GLY A 135 -7.15 -5.45 -11.17
N LYS A 136 -7.81 -4.30 -11.17
CA LYS A 136 -9.21 -4.15 -10.72
C LYS A 136 -9.97 -3.14 -11.57
N THR A 137 -11.22 -3.43 -11.88
CA THR A 137 -12.15 -2.47 -12.51
C THR A 137 -12.51 -1.35 -11.54
N ALA A 138 -13.17 -0.29 -12.00
CA ALA A 138 -13.69 0.74 -11.12
C ALA A 138 -14.68 0.18 -10.10
N GLU A 139 -15.56 -0.72 -10.54
CA GLU A 139 -16.55 -1.39 -9.70
C GLU A 139 -15.90 -2.26 -8.61
N HIS A 140 -14.89 -3.07 -8.95
CA HIS A 140 -14.13 -3.83 -7.97
C HIS A 140 -13.50 -2.91 -6.90
N ASN A 141 -12.99 -1.74 -7.30
CA ASN A 141 -12.42 -0.79 -6.33
C ASN A 141 -13.49 -0.19 -5.41
N PHE A 142 -14.69 0.10 -5.89
CA PHE A 142 -15.80 0.56 -5.05
C PHE A 142 -16.27 -0.53 -4.09
N GLN A 143 -16.38 -1.79 -4.55
CA GLN A 143 -16.72 -2.93 -3.70
C GLN A 143 -15.70 -3.11 -2.59
N LEU A 144 -14.40 -3.09 -2.91
CA LEU A 144 -13.33 -3.20 -1.92
C LEU A 144 -13.42 -2.09 -0.87
N LEU A 145 -13.59 -0.83 -1.28
CA LEU A 145 -13.71 0.29 -0.35
C LEU A 145 -14.95 0.19 0.54
N ALA A 146 -16.06 -0.32 0.01
CA ALA A 146 -17.29 -0.53 0.77
C ALA A 146 -17.15 -1.63 1.85
N HIS A 147 -16.23 -2.59 1.66
CA HIS A 147 -16.12 -3.80 2.48
C HIS A 147 -14.67 -4.12 2.89
N LEU A 148 -13.86 -3.09 3.22
CA LEU A 148 -12.47 -3.28 3.69
C LEU A 148 -12.37 -4.10 4.97
N GLU A 149 -13.44 -4.10 5.78
CA GLU A 149 -13.56 -4.91 6.99
C GLU A 149 -13.42 -6.42 6.75
N GLU A 150 -13.67 -6.91 5.53
CA GLU A 150 -13.49 -8.33 5.17
C GLU A 150 -12.05 -8.82 5.33
N PHE A 151 -11.06 -7.90 5.29
CA PHE A 151 -9.65 -8.23 5.45
C PHE A 151 -9.18 -8.22 6.92
N HIS A 152 -9.98 -7.72 7.87
CA HIS A 152 -9.66 -7.79 9.31
C HIS A 152 -9.64 -9.22 9.86
N ARG A 153 -10.19 -10.18 9.11
CA ARG A 153 -10.11 -11.62 9.47
C ARG A 153 -8.69 -12.11 9.65
N HIS A 154 -7.72 -11.46 8.98
CA HIS A 154 -6.29 -11.78 9.12
C HIS A 154 -5.65 -11.16 10.36
N GLN A 155 -6.34 -10.30 11.11
CA GLN A 155 -5.83 -9.62 12.31
C GLN A 155 -4.47 -8.92 12.09
N LEU A 156 -4.23 -8.42 10.88
CA LEU A 156 -3.04 -7.69 10.46
C LEU A 156 -3.41 -6.26 10.07
N PRO A 157 -2.49 -5.30 10.25
CA PRO A 157 -2.75 -3.91 9.85
C PRO A 157 -3.02 -3.79 8.36
N LEU A 158 -4.02 -2.97 8.00
CA LEU A 158 -4.39 -2.67 6.63
C LEU A 158 -3.77 -1.36 6.15
N VAL A 159 -3.20 -1.41 4.96
CA VAL A 159 -2.66 -0.26 4.23
C VAL A 159 -3.49 -0.05 2.98
N VAL A 160 -3.91 1.17 2.72
CA VAL A 160 -4.71 1.47 1.52
C VAL A 160 -4.22 2.76 0.84
N GLY A 161 -3.95 2.68 -0.44
CA GLY A 161 -3.65 3.82 -1.29
C GLY A 161 -4.83 4.17 -2.20
N VAL A 162 -5.54 5.28 -1.94
CA VAL A 162 -6.69 5.73 -2.76
C VAL A 162 -6.42 6.98 -3.58
N SER A 163 -5.33 7.67 -3.27
CA SER A 163 -5.09 9.05 -3.72
C SER A 163 -4.91 9.16 -5.24
N ARG A 164 -5.75 9.99 -5.86
CA ARG A 164 -5.74 10.35 -7.28
C ARG A 164 -5.91 9.17 -8.25
N LYS A 165 -6.40 8.02 -7.77
CA LYS A 165 -6.53 6.80 -8.57
C LYS A 165 -7.64 6.91 -9.62
N ARG A 166 -7.50 6.10 -10.69
CA ARG A 166 -8.34 6.17 -11.89
C ARG A 166 -9.82 5.84 -11.62
N PHE A 167 -10.13 5.00 -10.61
CA PHE A 167 -11.51 4.67 -10.29
C PHE A 167 -12.35 5.91 -9.93
N ILE A 168 -11.74 6.99 -9.41
CA ILE A 168 -12.42 8.27 -9.15
C ILE A 168 -12.86 8.89 -10.47
N ALA A 169 -11.97 8.96 -11.45
CA ALA A 169 -12.27 9.53 -12.77
C ALA A 169 -13.31 8.72 -13.57
N TYR A 170 -13.59 7.49 -13.18
CA TYR A 170 -14.66 6.69 -13.79
C TYR A 170 -16.03 7.34 -13.63
N LEU A 171 -16.23 8.14 -12.58
CA LEU A 171 -17.51 8.79 -12.27
C LEU A 171 -17.72 10.11 -13.04
N ASP A 172 -16.62 10.86 -13.31
CA ASP A 172 -16.71 12.25 -13.77
C ASP A 172 -15.68 12.63 -14.85
N ASN A 173 -14.86 11.67 -15.29
CA ASN A 173 -13.74 11.87 -16.22
C ASN A 173 -12.69 12.91 -15.76
N SER A 174 -12.59 13.14 -14.43
CA SER A 174 -11.66 14.12 -13.86
C SER A 174 -10.19 13.84 -14.21
N SER A 175 -9.42 14.91 -14.44
CA SER A 175 -7.97 14.84 -14.52
C SER A 175 -7.36 14.42 -13.17
N VAL A 176 -6.08 14.06 -13.16
CA VAL A 176 -5.41 13.61 -11.91
C VAL A 176 -5.46 14.68 -10.82
N GLU A 177 -5.35 15.94 -11.20
CA GLU A 177 -5.35 17.12 -10.32
C GLU A 177 -6.73 17.38 -9.71
N GLU A 178 -7.79 17.06 -10.44
CA GLU A 178 -9.18 17.29 -10.04
C GLU A 178 -9.75 16.20 -9.11
N ARG A 179 -9.09 15.06 -8.96
CA ARG A 179 -9.56 13.92 -8.13
C ARG A 179 -9.46 14.15 -6.62
N TRP A 180 -9.38 15.40 -6.22
CA TRP A 180 -9.15 15.74 -4.82
C TRP A 180 -10.33 15.36 -3.92
N GLY A 181 -11.54 15.79 -4.27
CA GLY A 181 -12.75 15.47 -3.52
C GLY A 181 -13.01 13.95 -3.41
N GLY A 182 -12.86 13.21 -4.51
CA GLY A 182 -12.98 11.76 -4.53
C GLY A 182 -11.89 11.06 -3.70
N THR A 183 -10.67 11.62 -3.68
CA THR A 183 -9.58 11.10 -2.83
C THR A 183 -9.92 11.23 -1.35
N LEU A 184 -10.44 12.38 -0.89
CA LEU A 184 -10.86 12.59 0.51
C LEU A 184 -12.02 11.67 0.88
N ALA A 185 -13.03 11.55 0.01
CA ALA A 185 -14.17 10.68 0.24
C ALA A 185 -13.76 9.21 0.39
N ALA A 186 -12.92 8.70 -0.51
CA ALA A 186 -12.40 7.34 -0.43
C ALA A 186 -11.51 7.12 0.81
N GLY A 187 -10.70 8.13 1.18
CA GLY A 187 -9.88 8.10 2.39
C GLY A 187 -10.73 8.09 3.68
N LEU A 188 -11.83 8.84 3.71
CA LEU A 188 -12.78 8.82 4.82
C LEU A 188 -13.42 7.44 4.98
N VAL A 189 -13.92 6.87 3.88
CA VAL A 189 -14.53 5.52 3.90
C VAL A 189 -13.53 4.50 4.41
N ALA A 190 -12.29 4.52 3.89
CA ALA A 190 -11.25 3.60 4.34
C ALA A 190 -10.95 3.74 5.84
N ALA A 191 -10.87 4.98 6.36
CA ALA A 191 -10.66 5.22 7.80
C ALA A 191 -11.84 4.71 8.66
N LEU A 192 -13.09 4.94 8.21
CA LEU A 192 -14.28 4.44 8.90
C LEU A 192 -14.39 2.91 8.88
N LYS A 193 -13.74 2.26 7.92
CA LYS A 193 -13.61 0.80 7.80
C LYS A 193 -12.39 0.23 8.54
N GLY A 194 -11.71 1.03 9.36
CA GLY A 194 -10.64 0.57 10.23
C GLY A 194 -9.30 0.35 9.54
N VAL A 195 -9.01 1.07 8.44
CA VAL A 195 -7.70 1.05 7.81
C VAL A 195 -6.66 1.75 8.70
N ASP A 196 -5.53 1.09 8.93
CA ASP A 196 -4.47 1.59 9.82
C ASP A 196 -3.58 2.65 9.15
N ILE A 197 -3.31 2.50 7.86
CA ILE A 197 -2.42 3.39 7.10
C ILE A 197 -3.06 3.80 5.77
N LEU A 198 -3.25 5.10 5.58
CA LEU A 198 -3.63 5.69 4.29
C LEU A 198 -2.40 6.26 3.57
N ARG A 199 -2.15 5.76 2.36
CA ARG A 199 -1.10 6.30 1.48
C ARG A 199 -1.67 7.40 0.59
N VAL A 200 -1.17 8.62 0.77
CA VAL A 200 -1.73 9.81 0.12
C VAL A 200 -0.62 10.73 -0.42
N HIS A 201 -0.91 11.51 -1.48
CA HIS A 201 0.03 12.48 -2.03
C HIS A 201 0.07 13.79 -1.21
N ASN A 202 -1.10 14.27 -0.77
CA ASN A 202 -1.18 15.50 0.02
C ASN A 202 -1.44 15.17 1.50
N VAL A 203 -0.36 14.91 2.24
CA VAL A 203 -0.43 14.55 3.66
C VAL A 203 -1.01 15.69 4.49
N GLN A 204 -0.61 16.95 4.24
CA GLN A 204 -1.07 18.10 5.01
C GLN A 204 -2.60 18.23 4.99
N ALA A 205 -3.21 18.13 3.84
CA ALA A 205 -4.65 18.28 3.74
C ALA A 205 -5.43 17.06 4.30
N HIS A 206 -4.89 15.83 4.20
CA HIS A 206 -5.47 14.67 4.88
C HIS A 206 -5.36 14.81 6.40
N HIS A 207 -4.21 15.26 6.90
CA HIS A 207 -4.05 15.53 8.32
C HIS A 207 -5.09 16.57 8.81
N GLN A 208 -5.23 17.71 8.12
CA GLN A 208 -6.24 18.72 8.46
C GLN A 208 -7.66 18.13 8.44
N PHE A 209 -7.99 17.37 7.40
CA PHE A 209 -9.29 16.72 7.26
C PHE A 209 -9.60 15.81 8.45
N PHE A 210 -8.69 14.93 8.84
CA PHE A 210 -8.88 14.01 9.96
C PHE A 210 -8.87 14.72 11.32
N GLN A 211 -8.13 15.83 11.49
CA GLN A 211 -8.21 16.64 12.70
C GLN A 211 -9.61 17.26 12.88
N VAL A 212 -10.20 17.78 11.79
CA VAL A 212 -11.58 18.30 11.83
C VAL A 212 -12.58 17.20 12.12
N LEU A 213 -12.46 16.05 11.46
CA LEU A 213 -13.34 14.90 11.70
C LEU A 213 -13.28 14.44 13.16
N LYS A 214 -12.08 14.35 13.73
CA LYS A 214 -11.86 13.99 15.13
C LYS A 214 -12.55 14.99 16.06
N ALA A 215 -12.35 16.30 15.87
CA ALA A 215 -12.95 17.34 16.68
C ALA A 215 -14.50 17.29 16.64
N ILE A 216 -15.08 17.00 15.47
CA ILE A 216 -16.54 16.85 15.32
C ILE A 216 -17.04 15.65 16.16
N ASN A 217 -16.35 14.51 16.09
CA ASN A 217 -16.74 13.31 16.82
C ASN A 217 -16.63 13.52 18.36
N GLU A 218 -15.57 14.16 18.83
CA GLU A 218 -15.39 14.46 20.25
C GLU A 218 -16.53 15.33 20.82
N VAL A 219 -17.04 16.32 20.07
CA VAL A 219 -18.17 17.16 20.49
C VAL A 219 -19.49 16.38 20.47
N SER A 220 -19.65 15.40 19.59
CA SER A 220 -20.88 14.58 19.50
C SER A 220 -21.08 13.67 20.73
N GLU A 221 -20.02 13.26 21.38
CA GLU A 221 -20.03 12.44 22.61
C GLU A 221 -20.42 13.24 23.87
N TRP A 222 -20.34 14.56 23.82
CA TRP A 222 -20.68 15.46 24.97
C TRP A 222 -22.19 15.61 25.25
N LYS A 223 -23.06 15.00 24.46
CA LYS A 223 -24.53 15.13 24.57
C LYS A 223 -25.25 13.83 24.98
N SER A 224 -24.53 12.84 25.45
CA SER A 224 -25.13 11.59 25.93
C SER A 224 -25.10 11.46 27.45
#